data_6fab014616987164eb90ff696c7be95a
#
_entry.id   6fab014616987164eb90ff696c7be95a
#
_cell.length_a   1.000
_cell.length_b   1.000
_cell.length_c   1.000
_cell.angle_alpha   90.00
_cell.angle_beta   90.00
_cell.angle_gamma   90.00
#
_symmetry.space_group_name_H-M   'P 1'
#
loop_
_entity.id
_entity.type
_entity.pdbx_description
1 polymer ?
#
loop_
_entity_poly.entity_id
_entity_poly.type
_entity_poly.pdbx_seq_one_letter_code
_entity_poly.pdbx_strand_id
1 'polypeptide(L)'
;MVIFLHWKKRLTTLAVLSGLAIGTMHIMNKIVNYLSNKDDKLYNENSLYYEWRFGRICYHKYGKGSPIFLIHDLNVCSSSAEWNKIVSDLAKTNTVYTLDLLGCGCSDKPHFTYTNYLYVQLITNFIKHVISEKTDVITVGRSCSFVLMACANNNSIINRVILINPNDLVDLAKIPTKQTKMLQQLIELPILGTFLYNMLINKKTIEKSLRSHYFYNEELVDEHLVSTCFESSHRDKTSGKYLFASIKSRYTNANTLYALNHIDNSIFIIVGNNNPEFELIADQYQNYMPSIEIIGIDHTKYLPHIEMPEKFVEQVEILFDINNSEELST
;
A
#
# COMPACT_ATOMS: atom_id res chain seq x y z
N MET A 1 47.32 2.39 38.93
CA MET A 1 46.65 3.71 38.92
C MET A 1 46.59 4.34 37.54
N VAL A 2 47.65 4.35 36.74
CA VAL A 2 47.65 4.94 35.37
C VAL A 2 46.70 4.26 34.37
N ILE A 3 46.62 2.94 34.37
CA ILE A 3 45.72 2.16 33.47
C ILE A 3 44.25 2.48 33.73
N PHE A 4 43.85 2.65 34.99
CA PHE A 4 42.47 2.96 35.40
C PHE A 4 42.05 4.40 34.98
N LEU A 5 42.97 5.31 34.93
CA LEU A 5 42.76 6.71 34.50
C LEU A 5 42.56 6.79 32.98
N HIS A 6 43.30 6.00 32.20
CA HIS A 6 43.11 5.89 30.74
C HIS A 6 41.78 5.25 30.35
N TRP A 7 41.31 4.25 31.09
CA TRP A 7 40.03 3.60 30.86
C TRP A 7 38.86 4.56 31.13
N LYS A 8 38.90 5.31 32.23
CA LYS A 8 37.89 6.34 32.53
C LYS A 8 37.81 7.41 31.43
N LYS A 9 38.97 7.93 30.97
CA LYS A 9 39.01 8.90 29.86
C LYS A 9 38.41 8.33 28.58
N ARG A 10 38.72 7.09 28.20
CA ARG A 10 38.14 6.42 27.01
C ARG A 10 36.64 6.25 27.14
N LEU A 11 36.13 5.81 28.29
CA LEU A 11 34.70 5.68 28.54
C LEU A 11 33.99 7.04 28.49
N THR A 12 34.56 8.09 29.06
CA THR A 12 34.00 9.44 28.99
C THR A 12 33.97 9.96 27.55
N THR A 13 35.04 9.79 26.79
CA THR A 13 35.08 10.16 25.37
C THR A 13 34.02 9.39 24.56
N LEU A 14 33.90 8.08 24.78
CA LEU A 14 32.90 7.28 24.11
C LEU A 14 31.47 7.73 24.44
N ALA A 15 31.19 8.02 25.72
CA ALA A 15 29.89 8.52 26.17
C ALA A 15 29.55 9.89 25.54
N VAL A 16 30.50 10.80 25.47
CA VAL A 16 30.32 12.11 24.83
C VAL A 16 30.07 11.98 23.33
N LEU A 17 30.85 11.15 22.62
CA LEU A 17 30.66 10.90 21.18
C LEU A 17 29.33 10.25 20.89
N SER A 18 28.92 9.27 21.73
CA SER A 18 27.59 8.62 21.58
C SER A 18 26.46 9.61 21.83
N GLY A 19 26.60 10.47 22.85
CA GLY A 19 25.61 11.52 23.15
C GLY A 19 25.45 12.51 21.99
N LEU A 20 26.58 12.96 21.41
CA LEU A 20 26.58 13.85 20.24
C LEU A 20 25.94 13.18 19.02
N ALA A 21 26.26 11.90 18.74
CA ALA A 21 25.68 11.17 17.64
C ALA A 21 24.15 11.03 17.80
N ILE A 22 23.67 10.64 18.99
CA ILE A 22 22.24 10.54 19.29
C ILE A 22 21.54 11.89 19.16
N GLY A 23 22.17 12.98 19.67
CA GLY A 23 21.63 14.33 19.53
C GLY A 23 21.50 14.77 18.06
N THR A 24 22.52 14.50 17.25
CA THR A 24 22.51 14.80 15.80
C THR A 24 21.42 14.03 15.08
N MET A 25 21.29 12.71 15.32
CA MET A 25 20.21 11.88 14.75
C MET A 25 18.84 12.42 15.13
N HIS A 26 18.65 12.82 16.39
CA HIS A 26 17.37 13.37 16.85
C HIS A 26 17.00 14.68 16.14
N ILE A 27 17.97 15.57 15.96
CA ILE A 27 17.76 16.84 15.23
C ILE A 27 17.41 16.53 13.76
N MET A 28 18.16 15.65 13.10
CA MET A 28 17.88 15.25 11.71
C MET A 28 16.47 14.66 11.57
N ASN A 29 16.06 13.78 12.48
CA ASN A 29 14.71 13.21 12.47
C ASN A 29 13.62 14.29 12.59
N LYS A 30 13.82 15.31 13.42
CA LYS A 30 12.89 16.45 13.53
C LYS A 30 12.83 17.29 12.26
N ILE A 31 13.97 17.53 11.62
CA ILE A 31 14.05 18.28 10.35
C ILE A 31 13.30 17.52 9.26
N VAL A 32 13.55 16.21 9.10
CA VAL A 32 12.88 15.39 8.11
C VAL A 32 11.37 15.40 8.33
N ASN A 33 10.91 15.19 9.58
CA ASN A 33 9.49 15.21 9.91
C ASN A 33 8.83 16.58 9.61
N TYR A 34 9.53 17.68 9.88
CA TYR A 34 9.02 19.02 9.55
C TYR A 34 8.91 19.23 8.03
N LEU A 35 9.97 18.86 7.29
CA LEU A 35 10.00 19.04 5.83
C LEU A 35 9.01 18.15 5.09
N SER A 36 8.72 16.95 5.60
CA SER A 36 7.79 16.02 4.98
C SER A 36 6.33 16.44 5.13
N ASN A 37 5.97 17.17 6.19
CA ASN A 37 4.60 17.56 6.49
C ASN A 37 4.31 19.04 6.23
N LYS A 38 5.25 19.77 5.62
CA LYS A 38 5.12 21.22 5.44
C LYS A 38 4.02 21.61 4.45
N ASP A 39 3.87 20.86 3.38
CA ASP A 39 3.03 21.27 2.23
C ASP A 39 1.63 20.65 2.28
N ASP A 40 1.36 19.70 3.19
CA ASP A 40 0.06 19.01 3.41
C ASP A 40 -0.65 18.57 2.10
N LYS A 41 0.10 17.94 1.18
CA LYS A 41 -0.35 17.58 -0.18
C LYS A 41 -1.41 16.49 -0.21
N LEU A 42 -1.47 15.69 0.85
CA LEU A 42 -2.48 14.64 1.02
C LEU A 42 -3.79 15.17 1.62
N TYR A 43 -3.82 16.43 2.06
CA TYR A 43 -5.02 17.01 2.60
C TYR A 43 -6.10 17.17 1.53
N ASN A 44 -7.30 16.70 1.85
CA ASN A 44 -8.49 16.89 1.02
C ASN A 44 -9.68 17.24 1.93
N GLU A 45 -10.33 18.36 1.66
CA GLU A 45 -11.48 18.83 2.44
C GLU A 45 -12.65 17.83 2.44
N ASN A 46 -12.75 16.98 1.42
CA ASN A 46 -13.80 15.97 1.29
C ASN A 46 -13.41 14.61 1.92
N SER A 47 -12.34 14.56 2.71
CA SER A 47 -11.94 13.35 3.41
C SER A 47 -12.96 12.95 4.46
N LEU A 48 -13.40 11.71 4.40
CA LEU A 48 -14.27 11.08 5.39
C LEU A 48 -13.44 10.15 6.27
N TYR A 49 -13.93 9.86 7.47
CA TYR A 49 -13.22 8.99 8.41
C TYR A 49 -14.15 7.91 8.94
N TYR A 50 -13.65 6.66 8.85
CA TYR A 50 -14.26 5.49 9.47
C TYR A 50 -13.55 5.20 10.80
N GLU A 51 -14.28 5.33 11.90
CA GLU A 51 -13.78 5.00 13.24
C GLU A 51 -13.67 3.49 13.38
N TRP A 52 -12.48 2.97 13.16
CA TRP A 52 -12.20 1.56 13.28
C TRP A 52 -11.43 1.27 14.58
N ARG A 53 -11.59 0.07 15.14
CA ARG A 53 -11.03 -0.30 16.45
C ARG A 53 -9.52 -0.11 16.62
N PHE A 54 -8.77 -0.06 15.52
CA PHE A 54 -7.30 0.11 15.54
C PHE A 54 -6.83 1.49 15.07
N GLY A 55 -7.73 2.39 14.76
CA GLY A 55 -7.44 3.75 14.34
C GLY A 55 -8.43 4.26 13.29
N ARG A 56 -8.42 5.55 13.04
CA ARG A 56 -9.27 6.19 12.04
C ARG A 56 -8.74 5.89 10.64
N ILE A 57 -9.65 5.52 9.77
CA ILE A 57 -9.38 5.20 8.36
C ILE A 57 -9.90 6.34 7.51
N CYS A 58 -9.00 7.03 6.83
CA CYS A 58 -9.34 8.06 5.85
C CYS A 58 -9.87 7.39 4.59
N TYR A 59 -11.01 7.89 4.07
CA TYR A 59 -11.59 7.39 2.83
C TYR A 59 -12.32 8.50 2.08
N HIS A 60 -12.61 8.25 0.80
CA HIS A 60 -13.41 9.14 -0.02
C HIS A 60 -14.52 8.36 -0.71
N LYS A 61 -15.62 9.08 -1.03
CA LYS A 61 -16.77 8.52 -1.75
C LYS A 61 -17.12 9.47 -2.89
N TYR A 62 -17.25 8.93 -4.10
CA TYR A 62 -17.53 9.67 -5.31
C TYR A 62 -18.70 9.04 -6.07
N GLY A 63 -19.43 9.84 -6.85
CA GLY A 63 -20.47 9.36 -7.76
C GLY A 63 -21.70 8.74 -7.09
N LYS A 64 -22.50 8.05 -7.90
CA LYS A 64 -23.69 7.29 -7.50
C LYS A 64 -23.86 6.09 -8.43
N GLY A 65 -24.39 4.98 -7.95
CA GLY A 65 -24.58 3.72 -8.67
C GLY A 65 -24.02 2.55 -7.90
N SER A 66 -23.77 1.44 -8.58
CA SER A 66 -23.20 0.23 -7.98
C SER A 66 -21.84 0.50 -7.34
N PRO A 67 -21.54 -0.07 -6.16
CA PRO A 67 -20.32 0.26 -5.44
C PRO A 67 -19.08 -0.40 -6.07
N ILE A 68 -18.02 0.40 -6.25
CA ILE A 68 -16.68 -0.05 -6.59
C ILE A 68 -15.73 0.39 -5.47
N PHE A 69 -14.94 -0.53 -4.96
CA PHE A 69 -13.98 -0.28 -3.90
C PHE A 69 -12.54 -0.39 -4.40
N LEU A 70 -11.80 0.72 -4.37
CA LEU A 70 -10.42 0.85 -4.82
C LEU A 70 -9.47 0.79 -3.64
N ILE A 71 -8.53 -0.17 -3.66
CA ILE A 71 -7.57 -0.42 -2.57
C ILE A 71 -6.15 -0.33 -3.11
N HIS A 72 -5.40 0.69 -2.68
CA HIS A 72 -4.01 0.90 -3.08
C HIS A 72 -3.06 -0.19 -2.56
N ASP A 73 -1.84 -0.28 -3.12
CA ASP A 73 -0.81 -1.20 -2.64
C ASP A 73 -0.44 -0.92 -1.18
N LEU A 74 -0.13 -1.97 -0.42
CA LEU A 74 0.38 -1.82 0.95
C LEU A 74 1.85 -1.44 0.93
N ASN A 75 2.11 -0.15 0.82
CA ASN A 75 3.43 0.46 0.89
C ASN A 75 3.35 1.76 1.71
N VAL A 76 4.39 2.12 2.43
CA VAL A 76 4.42 3.35 3.25
C VAL A 76 4.28 4.63 2.43
N CYS A 77 4.62 4.57 1.14
CA CYS A 77 4.51 5.69 0.20
C CYS A 77 3.13 5.79 -0.46
N SER A 78 2.30 4.72 -0.40
CA SER A 78 1.01 4.65 -1.08
C SER A 78 -0.10 5.36 -0.29
N SER A 79 -1.10 5.80 -1.02
CA SER A 79 -2.33 6.39 -0.50
C SER A 79 -3.44 6.28 -1.56
N SER A 80 -4.66 6.63 -1.19
CA SER A 80 -5.80 6.71 -2.12
C SER A 80 -5.59 7.70 -3.29
N ALA A 81 -4.59 8.59 -3.19
CA ALA A 81 -4.23 9.52 -4.25
C ALA A 81 -3.79 8.82 -5.56
N GLU A 82 -3.36 7.55 -5.50
CA GLU A 82 -3.00 6.79 -6.72
C GLU A 82 -4.19 6.57 -7.66
N TRP A 83 -5.43 6.69 -7.16
CA TRP A 83 -6.66 6.51 -7.93
C TRP A 83 -7.18 7.79 -8.61
N ASN A 84 -6.56 8.95 -8.34
CA ASN A 84 -7.06 10.26 -8.78
C ASN A 84 -7.29 10.36 -10.30
N LYS A 85 -6.54 9.62 -11.12
CA LYS A 85 -6.67 9.67 -12.59
C LYS A 85 -7.89 8.94 -13.13
N ILE A 86 -8.45 7.98 -12.38
CA ILE A 86 -9.56 7.13 -12.87
C ILE A 86 -10.85 7.30 -12.07
N VAL A 87 -10.78 7.86 -10.86
CA VAL A 87 -11.94 8.00 -9.98
C VAL A 87 -13.08 8.78 -10.65
N SER A 88 -12.77 9.87 -11.35
CA SER A 88 -13.80 10.71 -12.00
C SER A 88 -14.56 9.98 -13.11
N ASP A 89 -13.87 9.12 -13.85
CA ASP A 89 -14.49 8.37 -14.93
C ASP A 89 -15.35 7.23 -14.39
N LEU A 90 -14.84 6.43 -13.46
CA LEU A 90 -15.61 5.38 -12.80
C LEU A 90 -16.82 5.94 -12.00
N ALA A 91 -16.71 7.14 -11.46
CA ALA A 91 -17.78 7.78 -10.69
C ALA A 91 -18.93 8.34 -11.53
N LYS A 92 -18.84 8.29 -12.87
CA LYS A 92 -19.95 8.72 -13.76
C LYS A 92 -21.17 7.80 -13.60
N THR A 93 -20.94 6.52 -13.41
CA THR A 93 -21.96 5.47 -13.36
C THR A 93 -21.97 4.66 -12.07
N ASN A 94 -20.94 4.81 -11.23
CA ASN A 94 -20.75 4.01 -10.03
C ASN A 94 -20.56 4.86 -8.79
N THR A 95 -20.81 4.27 -7.63
CA THR A 95 -20.35 4.82 -6.34
C THR A 95 -18.95 4.28 -6.05
N VAL A 96 -17.94 5.13 -6.19
CA VAL A 96 -16.55 4.75 -6.02
C VAL A 96 -16.08 5.09 -4.61
N TYR A 97 -15.54 4.09 -3.91
CA TYR A 97 -14.90 4.25 -2.61
C TYR A 97 -13.40 4.05 -2.74
N THR A 98 -12.61 4.98 -2.20
CA THR A 98 -11.17 4.83 -2.03
C THR A 98 -10.83 4.96 -0.57
N LEU A 99 -9.84 4.23 -0.06
CA LEU A 99 -9.39 4.39 1.31
C LEU A 99 -7.87 4.46 1.39
N ASP A 100 -7.36 5.10 2.43
CA ASP A 100 -5.98 4.94 2.87
C ASP A 100 -5.93 3.77 3.86
N LEU A 101 -5.16 2.73 3.54
CA LEU A 101 -4.96 1.60 4.47
C LEU A 101 -4.35 2.09 5.78
N LEU A 102 -4.68 1.44 6.91
CA LEU A 102 -4.08 1.77 8.20
C LEU A 102 -2.55 1.74 8.11
N GLY A 103 -1.90 2.80 8.55
CA GLY A 103 -0.45 2.98 8.40
C GLY A 103 -0.03 3.74 7.14
N CYS A 104 -0.95 4.03 6.19
CA CYS A 104 -0.71 4.74 4.93
C CYS A 104 -1.45 6.09 4.89
N GLY A 105 -1.07 6.95 3.95
CA GLY A 105 -1.76 8.20 3.63
C GLY A 105 -2.18 9.03 4.84
N CYS A 106 -3.44 9.42 4.89
CA CYS A 106 -4.09 10.18 5.96
C CYS A 106 -4.73 9.31 7.06
N SER A 107 -4.70 7.98 6.93
CA SER A 107 -5.14 7.07 8.00
C SER A 107 -4.17 7.07 9.17
N ASP A 108 -4.68 6.75 10.36
CA ASP A 108 -3.86 6.65 11.57
C ASP A 108 -2.72 5.62 11.39
N LYS A 109 -1.60 5.88 12.07
CA LYS A 109 -0.37 5.07 11.99
C LYS A 109 0.02 4.57 13.39
N PRO A 110 -0.77 3.68 14.01
CA PRO A 110 -0.50 3.20 15.36
C PRO A 110 0.81 2.40 15.45
N HIS A 111 1.42 2.46 16.63
CA HIS A 111 2.72 1.84 16.92
C HIS A 111 2.54 0.38 17.34
N PHE A 112 2.34 -0.51 16.38
CA PHE A 112 2.28 -1.96 16.60
C PHE A 112 2.74 -2.73 15.35
N THR A 113 2.76 -4.06 15.43
CA THR A 113 3.06 -4.92 14.30
C THR A 113 1.84 -5.05 13.39
N TYR A 114 1.94 -4.58 12.16
CA TYR A 114 0.91 -4.72 11.13
C TYR A 114 0.96 -6.13 10.54
N THR A 115 -0.17 -6.81 10.51
CA THR A 115 -0.28 -8.19 10.00
C THR A 115 -1.22 -8.28 8.81
N ASN A 116 -1.10 -9.32 8.00
CA ASN A 116 -2.04 -9.61 6.92
C ASN A 116 -3.49 -9.68 7.43
N TYR A 117 -3.70 -10.36 8.55
CA TYR A 117 -5.02 -10.53 9.15
C TYR A 117 -5.68 -9.20 9.54
N LEU A 118 -4.87 -8.22 9.97
CA LEU A 118 -5.33 -6.86 10.25
C LEU A 118 -6.00 -6.25 9.01
N TYR A 119 -5.37 -6.36 7.85
CA TYR A 119 -5.88 -5.78 6.61
C TYR A 119 -7.09 -6.53 6.04
N VAL A 120 -7.09 -7.86 6.15
CA VAL A 120 -8.28 -8.66 5.80
C VAL A 120 -9.49 -8.23 6.63
N GLN A 121 -9.30 -8.00 7.94
CA GLN A 121 -10.37 -7.50 8.81
C GLN A 121 -10.77 -6.06 8.48
N LEU A 122 -9.81 -5.18 8.18
CA LEU A 122 -10.10 -3.79 7.78
C LEU A 122 -10.99 -3.77 6.54
N ILE A 123 -10.59 -4.47 5.47
CA ILE A 123 -11.33 -4.56 4.21
C ILE A 123 -12.75 -5.10 4.45
N THR A 124 -12.86 -6.23 5.14
CA THR A 124 -14.14 -6.86 5.46
C THR A 124 -15.06 -5.94 6.26
N ASN A 125 -14.52 -5.26 7.29
CA ASN A 125 -15.29 -4.36 8.12
C ASN A 125 -15.68 -3.07 7.39
N PHE A 126 -14.80 -2.55 6.54
CA PHE A 126 -15.10 -1.37 5.73
C PHE A 126 -16.24 -1.65 4.75
N ILE A 127 -16.22 -2.78 4.06
CA ILE A 127 -17.32 -3.18 3.18
C ILE A 127 -18.62 -3.31 3.97
N LYS A 128 -18.61 -4.00 5.13
CA LYS A 128 -19.82 -4.23 5.93
C LYS A 128 -20.40 -2.97 6.58
N HIS A 129 -19.58 -2.04 7.02
CA HIS A 129 -20.04 -0.92 7.84
C HIS A 129 -20.12 0.40 7.09
N VAL A 130 -19.32 0.59 6.02
CA VAL A 130 -19.27 1.85 5.26
C VAL A 130 -19.94 1.69 3.90
N ILE A 131 -19.60 0.66 3.13
CA ILE A 131 -20.22 0.41 1.82
C ILE A 131 -21.61 -0.20 2.02
N SER A 132 -21.74 -1.19 2.91
CA SER A 132 -22.99 -1.86 3.32
C SER A 132 -23.72 -2.61 2.20
N GLU A 133 -23.07 -2.82 1.07
CA GLU A 133 -23.57 -3.51 -0.11
C GLU A 133 -22.51 -4.44 -0.67
N LYS A 134 -22.90 -5.43 -1.49
CA LYS A 134 -21.97 -6.28 -2.23
C LYS A 134 -21.26 -5.40 -3.27
N THR A 135 -19.92 -5.40 -3.26
CA THR A 135 -19.11 -4.45 -4.02
C THR A 135 -18.14 -5.14 -4.97
N ASP A 136 -17.85 -4.50 -6.11
CA ASP A 136 -16.71 -4.84 -6.94
C ASP A 136 -15.43 -4.24 -6.33
N VAL A 137 -14.31 -4.92 -6.45
CA VAL A 137 -13.05 -4.50 -5.83
C VAL A 137 -11.94 -4.42 -6.86
N ILE A 138 -11.19 -3.32 -6.86
CA ILE A 138 -9.95 -3.16 -7.62
C ILE A 138 -8.82 -2.94 -6.63
N THR A 139 -7.73 -3.70 -6.75
CA THR A 139 -6.65 -3.66 -5.77
C THR A 139 -5.29 -3.91 -6.42
N VAL A 140 -4.22 -3.37 -5.81
CA VAL A 140 -2.85 -3.36 -6.36
C VAL A 140 -1.91 -4.15 -5.46
N GLY A 141 -0.97 -4.85 -6.07
CA GLY A 141 0.23 -5.38 -5.44
C GLY A 141 -0.04 -6.30 -4.26
N ARG A 142 0.50 -5.97 -3.11
CA ARG A 142 0.34 -6.75 -1.86
C ARG A 142 -1.09 -6.80 -1.36
N SER A 143 -1.86 -5.74 -1.56
CA SER A 143 -3.26 -5.67 -1.13
C SER A 143 -4.15 -6.71 -1.83
N CYS A 144 -3.75 -7.19 -3.01
CA CYS A 144 -4.42 -8.29 -3.71
C CYS A 144 -4.56 -9.53 -2.82
N SER A 145 -3.52 -9.87 -2.05
CA SER A 145 -3.55 -11.03 -1.16
C SER A 145 -4.59 -10.89 -0.04
N PHE A 146 -4.82 -9.69 0.47
CA PHE A 146 -5.81 -9.44 1.52
C PHE A 146 -7.24 -9.54 1.00
N VAL A 147 -7.48 -9.05 -0.23
CA VAL A 147 -8.77 -9.13 -0.90
C VAL A 147 -9.12 -10.60 -1.19
N LEU A 148 -8.18 -11.38 -1.73
CA LEU A 148 -8.38 -12.83 -1.94
C LEU A 148 -8.71 -13.56 -0.64
N MET A 149 -8.01 -13.25 0.45
CA MET A 149 -8.35 -13.83 1.76
C MET A 149 -9.69 -13.34 2.30
N ALA A 150 -10.10 -12.10 2.02
CA ALA A 150 -11.42 -11.60 2.39
C ALA A 150 -12.52 -12.32 1.61
N CYS A 151 -12.35 -12.58 0.32
CA CYS A 151 -13.25 -13.40 -0.50
C CYS A 151 -13.39 -14.81 0.08
N ALA A 152 -12.28 -15.49 0.36
CA ALA A 152 -12.29 -16.85 0.90
C ALA A 152 -12.98 -16.94 2.29
N ASN A 153 -12.87 -15.89 3.10
CA ASN A 153 -13.51 -15.83 4.41
C ASN A 153 -15.01 -15.49 4.32
N ASN A 154 -15.42 -14.71 3.32
CA ASN A 154 -16.82 -14.29 3.13
C ASN A 154 -17.05 -13.84 1.68
N ASN A 155 -17.46 -14.76 0.83
CA ASN A 155 -17.73 -14.53 -0.58
C ASN A 155 -18.98 -13.66 -0.86
N SER A 156 -19.83 -13.43 0.15
CA SER A 156 -21.09 -12.70 -0.05
C SER A 156 -20.95 -11.18 -0.13
N ILE A 157 -19.83 -10.61 0.35
CA ILE A 157 -19.62 -9.15 0.43
C ILE A 157 -18.88 -8.57 -0.76
N ILE A 158 -18.14 -9.40 -1.50
CA ILE A 158 -17.38 -9.01 -2.70
C ILE A 158 -18.02 -9.71 -3.91
N ASN A 159 -18.21 -8.96 -4.98
CA ASN A 159 -18.77 -9.45 -6.22
C ASN A 159 -17.67 -9.93 -7.17
N ARG A 160 -17.04 -9.03 -7.89
CA ARG A 160 -15.95 -9.26 -8.83
C ARG A 160 -14.67 -8.58 -8.31
N VAL A 161 -13.50 -9.09 -8.70
CA VAL A 161 -12.22 -8.54 -8.26
C VAL A 161 -11.29 -8.35 -9.45
N ILE A 162 -10.67 -7.16 -9.56
CA ILE A 162 -9.53 -6.90 -10.43
C ILE A 162 -8.29 -6.78 -9.55
N LEU A 163 -7.32 -7.65 -9.81
CA LEU A 163 -5.99 -7.63 -9.19
C LEU A 163 -5.02 -6.95 -10.16
N ILE A 164 -4.37 -5.87 -9.73
CA ILE A 164 -3.36 -5.17 -10.53
C ILE A 164 -1.98 -5.61 -10.05
N ASN A 165 -1.20 -6.22 -10.93
CA ASN A 165 0.18 -6.67 -10.65
C ASN A 165 0.32 -7.30 -9.26
N PRO A 166 -0.39 -8.42 -8.96
CA PRO A 166 -0.32 -9.06 -7.66
C PRO A 166 1.09 -9.53 -7.34
N ASN A 167 1.43 -9.65 -6.05
CA ASN A 167 2.74 -10.13 -5.63
C ASN A 167 2.92 -11.63 -5.91
N ASP A 168 4.18 -12.04 -6.10
CA ASP A 168 4.60 -13.44 -6.28
C ASP A 168 4.10 -14.33 -5.12
N LEU A 169 3.47 -15.48 -5.45
CA LEU A 169 2.86 -16.39 -4.48
C LEU A 169 3.90 -17.03 -3.55
N VAL A 170 5.11 -17.30 -4.06
CA VAL A 170 6.20 -17.88 -3.26
C VAL A 170 6.73 -16.85 -2.26
N ASP A 171 6.80 -15.55 -2.66
CA ASP A 171 7.19 -14.49 -1.75
C ASP A 171 6.13 -14.25 -0.66
N LEU A 172 4.85 -14.27 -1.03
CA LEU A 172 3.73 -14.13 -0.10
C LEU A 172 3.63 -15.28 0.92
N ALA A 173 4.12 -16.46 0.58
CA ALA A 173 4.15 -17.61 1.49
C ALA A 173 5.29 -17.55 2.53
N LYS A 174 6.28 -16.65 2.36
CA LYS A 174 7.40 -16.51 3.31
C LYS A 174 6.92 -15.93 4.63
N ILE A 175 7.29 -16.58 5.74
CA ILE A 175 6.94 -16.18 7.12
C ILE A 175 8.06 -15.38 7.79
N PRO A 176 7.77 -14.66 8.88
CA PRO A 176 8.78 -14.01 9.70
C PRO A 176 9.83 -14.99 10.24
N THR A 177 11.12 -14.67 10.07
CA THR A 177 12.26 -15.42 10.59
C THR A 177 12.88 -14.69 11.79
N LYS A 178 13.80 -15.35 12.52
CA LYS A 178 14.56 -14.71 13.59
C LYS A 178 15.30 -13.46 13.10
N GLN A 179 15.89 -13.51 11.92
CA GLN A 179 16.63 -12.37 11.34
C GLN A 179 15.69 -11.21 10.99
N THR A 180 14.53 -11.48 10.38
CA THR A 180 13.57 -10.43 10.03
C THR A 180 12.93 -9.80 11.27
N LYS A 181 12.73 -10.57 12.34
CA LYS A 181 12.27 -10.02 13.66
C LYS A 181 13.32 -9.10 14.29
N MET A 182 14.60 -9.43 14.19
CA MET A 182 15.67 -8.54 14.65
C MET A 182 15.71 -7.24 13.84
N LEU A 183 15.51 -7.32 12.52
CA LEU A 183 15.41 -6.14 11.65
C LEU A 183 14.23 -5.26 12.06
N GLN A 184 13.07 -5.84 12.35
CA GLN A 184 11.91 -5.10 12.87
C GLN A 184 12.27 -4.34 14.13
N GLN A 185 12.83 -5.02 15.13
CA GLN A 185 13.21 -4.39 16.39
C GLN A 185 14.18 -3.23 16.21
N LEU A 186 15.14 -3.36 15.28
CA LEU A 186 16.09 -2.28 14.95
C LEU A 186 15.39 -1.05 14.35
N ILE A 187 14.45 -1.26 13.39
CA ILE A 187 13.71 -0.17 12.74
C ILE A 187 12.76 0.51 13.74
N GLU A 188 12.20 -0.22 14.68
CA GLU A 188 11.27 0.29 15.67
C GLU A 188 11.95 1.10 16.79
N LEU A 189 13.28 1.05 16.94
CA LEU A 189 13.99 1.88 17.91
C LEU A 189 13.66 3.38 17.75
N PRO A 190 13.48 4.13 18.85
CA PRO A 190 12.97 5.49 18.78
C PRO A 190 13.80 6.46 17.92
N ILE A 191 15.09 6.61 18.22
CA ILE A 191 15.96 7.60 17.54
C ILE A 191 16.70 6.95 16.37
N LEU A 192 17.41 5.86 16.64
CA LEU A 192 18.22 5.16 15.65
C LEU A 192 17.36 4.55 14.54
N GLY A 193 16.28 3.86 14.90
CA GLY A 193 15.37 3.26 13.92
C GLY A 193 14.69 4.31 13.04
N THR A 194 14.25 5.43 13.62
CA THR A 194 13.69 6.55 12.84
C THR A 194 14.73 7.16 11.91
N PHE A 195 15.98 7.31 12.36
CA PHE A 195 17.07 7.80 11.53
C PHE A 195 17.37 6.87 10.35
N LEU A 196 17.45 5.55 10.61
CA LEU A 196 17.63 4.54 9.56
C LEU A 196 16.48 4.55 8.56
N TYR A 197 15.24 4.64 9.05
CA TYR A 197 14.06 4.75 8.20
C TYR A 197 14.13 5.98 7.29
N ASN A 198 14.47 7.16 7.83
CA ASN A 198 14.62 8.41 7.07
C ASN A 198 15.75 8.33 6.03
N MET A 199 16.81 7.56 6.30
CA MET A 199 17.86 7.29 5.31
C MET A 199 17.39 6.38 4.18
N LEU A 200 16.56 5.39 4.46
CA LEU A 200 16.04 4.44 3.47
C LEU A 200 14.89 5.04 2.66
N ILE A 201 14.01 5.79 3.30
CA ILE A 201 12.82 6.39 2.70
C ILE A 201 13.05 7.92 2.64
N ASN A 202 13.67 8.38 1.57
CA ASN A 202 13.89 9.79 1.28
C ASN A 202 13.48 10.09 -0.17
N LYS A 203 13.31 11.38 -0.52
CA LYS A 203 12.84 11.78 -1.86
C LYS A 203 13.65 11.15 -3.00
N LYS A 204 14.99 11.06 -2.87
CA LYS A 204 15.85 10.48 -3.92
C LYS A 204 15.62 8.97 -4.09
N THR A 205 15.49 8.23 -2.98
CA THR A 205 15.23 6.79 -3.04
C THR A 205 13.82 6.50 -3.54
N ILE A 206 12.83 7.31 -3.16
CA ILE A 206 11.46 7.25 -3.65
C ILE A 206 11.44 7.50 -5.16
N GLU A 207 12.00 8.63 -5.62
CA GLU A 207 12.07 8.97 -7.04
C GLU A 207 12.75 7.89 -7.86
N LYS A 208 13.93 7.42 -7.40
CA LYS A 208 14.64 6.32 -8.06
C LYS A 208 13.77 5.07 -8.16
N SER A 209 13.07 4.69 -7.08
CA SER A 209 12.20 3.52 -7.07
C SER A 209 11.02 3.68 -8.05
N LEU A 210 10.36 4.84 -8.04
CA LEU A 210 9.26 5.14 -8.95
C LEU A 210 9.71 5.02 -10.41
N ARG A 211 10.80 5.66 -10.81
CA ARG A 211 11.33 5.61 -12.18
C ARG A 211 11.76 4.20 -12.59
N SER A 212 12.47 3.47 -11.72
CA SER A 212 13.02 2.17 -12.11
C SER A 212 12.01 1.03 -12.09
N HIS A 213 11.08 1.01 -11.14
CA HIS A 213 10.21 -0.16 -10.89
C HIS A 213 8.73 0.10 -11.13
N TYR A 214 8.24 1.33 -10.92
CA TYR A 214 6.80 1.59 -10.94
C TYR A 214 6.29 2.11 -12.27
N PHE A 215 7.09 2.93 -12.98
CA PHE A 215 6.67 3.59 -14.22
C PHE A 215 7.48 3.16 -15.42
N TYR A 216 6.81 2.90 -16.53
CA TYR A 216 7.41 2.77 -17.86
C TYR A 216 7.76 4.15 -18.41
N ASN A 217 6.81 5.07 -18.36
CA ASN A 217 7.05 6.47 -18.71
C ASN A 217 7.58 7.23 -17.50
N GLU A 218 8.90 7.39 -17.42
CA GLU A 218 9.57 8.08 -16.31
C GLU A 218 9.20 9.57 -16.20
N GLU A 219 8.65 10.20 -17.26
CA GLU A 219 8.22 11.60 -17.24
C GLU A 219 7.01 11.82 -16.32
N LEU A 220 6.23 10.79 -16.06
CA LEU A 220 5.11 10.83 -15.11
C LEU A 220 5.57 10.95 -13.65
N VAL A 221 6.87 10.70 -13.37
CA VAL A 221 7.44 10.83 -12.03
C VAL A 221 7.90 12.27 -11.82
N ASP A 222 6.96 13.12 -11.46
CA ASP A 222 7.18 14.52 -11.17
C ASP A 222 7.46 14.78 -9.67
N GLU A 223 7.82 16.02 -9.34
CA GLU A 223 8.10 16.40 -7.94
C GLU A 223 6.84 16.30 -7.06
N HIS A 224 5.66 16.51 -7.63
CA HIS A 224 4.41 16.40 -6.87
C HIS A 224 4.18 14.96 -6.40
N LEU A 225 4.30 13.98 -7.29
CA LEU A 225 4.17 12.55 -6.97
C LEU A 225 5.19 12.12 -5.92
N VAL A 226 6.49 12.47 -6.12
CA VAL A 226 7.56 12.15 -5.17
C VAL A 226 7.29 12.76 -3.80
N SER A 227 6.83 14.02 -3.76
CA SER A 227 6.55 14.71 -2.50
C SER A 227 5.32 14.15 -1.78
N THR A 228 4.28 13.76 -2.52
CA THR A 228 3.09 13.08 -1.96
C THR A 228 3.46 11.74 -1.33
N CYS A 229 4.27 10.93 -2.02
CA CYS A 229 4.82 9.68 -1.50
C CYS A 229 5.67 9.90 -0.24
N PHE A 230 6.52 10.94 -0.24
CA PHE A 230 7.36 11.29 0.88
C PHE A 230 6.54 11.74 2.09
N GLU A 231 5.50 12.55 1.88
CA GLU A 231 4.57 12.96 2.93
C GLU A 231 3.83 11.75 3.51
N SER A 232 3.22 10.88 2.69
CA SER A 232 2.55 9.66 3.14
C SER A 232 3.43 8.84 4.08
N SER A 233 4.68 8.62 3.68
CA SER A 233 5.63 7.79 4.44
C SER A 233 6.09 8.41 5.77
N HIS A 234 6.06 9.75 5.92
CA HIS A 234 6.58 10.45 7.10
C HIS A 234 5.51 11.15 7.95
N ARG A 235 4.24 11.10 7.51
CA ARG A 235 3.14 11.67 8.28
C ARG A 235 3.06 11.07 9.68
N ASP A 236 2.45 11.80 10.63
CA ASP A 236 2.30 11.39 12.02
C ASP A 236 3.65 11.05 12.69
N LYS A 237 4.57 12.02 12.70
CA LYS A 237 5.90 11.91 13.34
C LYS A 237 6.72 10.72 12.83
N THR A 238 6.65 10.44 11.54
CA THR A 238 7.38 9.33 10.90
C THR A 238 6.93 7.95 11.40
N SER A 239 5.65 7.83 11.80
CA SER A 239 5.09 6.56 12.30
C SER A 239 4.94 5.49 11.22
N GLY A 240 5.05 5.84 9.92
CA GLY A 240 5.14 4.87 8.82
C GLY A 240 6.25 3.82 8.98
N LYS A 241 7.26 4.09 9.81
CA LYS A 241 8.34 3.13 10.09
C LYS A 241 7.84 1.80 10.69
N TYR A 242 6.75 1.78 11.45
CA TYR A 242 6.18 0.55 12.04
C TYR A 242 5.54 -0.34 10.98
N LEU A 243 4.83 0.27 10.02
CA LEU A 243 4.35 -0.45 8.84
C LEU A 243 5.53 -0.96 8.00
N PHE A 244 6.51 -0.12 7.72
CA PHE A 244 7.72 -0.51 6.98
C PHE A 244 8.44 -1.69 7.65
N ALA A 245 8.63 -1.64 8.96
CA ALA A 245 9.22 -2.71 9.74
C ALA A 245 8.43 -4.02 9.61
N SER A 246 7.09 -3.94 9.67
CA SER A 246 6.20 -5.09 9.55
C SER A 246 6.26 -5.71 8.14
N ILE A 247 6.29 -4.89 7.07
CA ILE A 247 6.44 -5.34 5.68
C ILE A 247 7.80 -6.03 5.50
N LYS A 248 8.89 -5.39 5.91
CA LYS A 248 10.26 -5.95 5.78
C LYS A 248 10.45 -7.22 6.59
N SER A 249 9.69 -7.38 7.66
CA SER A 249 9.72 -8.57 8.52
C SER A 249 8.71 -9.64 8.13
N ARG A 250 7.97 -9.45 7.00
CA ARG A 250 7.02 -10.40 6.41
C ARG A 250 5.78 -10.67 7.26
N TYR A 251 5.43 -9.81 8.21
CA TYR A 251 4.20 -9.96 8.98
C TYR A 251 2.94 -9.68 8.16
N THR A 252 3.08 -8.90 7.09
CA THR A 252 2.01 -8.59 6.14
C THR A 252 1.89 -9.61 5.01
N ASN A 253 2.78 -10.60 4.94
CA ASN A 253 2.69 -11.67 3.95
C ASN A 253 1.48 -12.56 4.23
N ALA A 254 0.78 -12.96 3.18
CA ALA A 254 -0.39 -13.82 3.26
C ALA A 254 -0.28 -14.94 2.22
N ASN A 255 -0.17 -16.19 2.66
CA ASN A 255 -0.25 -17.33 1.76
C ASN A 255 -1.69 -17.46 1.25
N THR A 256 -1.91 -17.16 -0.04
CA THR A 256 -3.22 -17.13 -0.68
C THR A 256 -3.57 -18.41 -1.43
N LEU A 257 -2.73 -19.44 -1.42
CA LEU A 257 -2.97 -20.68 -2.17
C LEU A 257 -4.29 -21.35 -1.77
N TYR A 258 -4.58 -21.39 -0.46
CA TYR A 258 -5.86 -21.92 0.00
C TYR A 258 -7.04 -21.08 -0.51
N ALA A 259 -6.92 -19.76 -0.48
CA ALA A 259 -7.96 -18.85 -0.96
C ALA A 259 -8.25 -19.08 -2.45
N LEU A 260 -7.23 -19.09 -3.30
CA LEU A 260 -7.37 -19.30 -4.75
C LEU A 260 -8.12 -20.59 -5.10
N ASN A 261 -7.97 -21.66 -4.30
CA ASN A 261 -8.65 -22.92 -4.54
C ASN A 261 -10.11 -22.96 -4.02
N HIS A 262 -10.58 -21.93 -3.29
CA HIS A 262 -11.88 -21.94 -2.61
C HIS A 262 -12.74 -20.70 -2.87
N ILE A 263 -12.27 -19.78 -3.72
CA ILE A 263 -13.01 -18.59 -4.12
C ILE A 263 -13.88 -18.90 -5.33
N ASP A 264 -15.16 -18.52 -5.26
CA ASP A 264 -16.12 -18.62 -6.36
C ASP A 264 -16.36 -17.28 -7.06
N ASN A 265 -15.72 -16.19 -6.59
CA ASN A 265 -15.83 -14.87 -7.20
C ASN A 265 -15.13 -14.85 -8.58
N SER A 266 -15.64 -14.03 -9.49
CA SER A 266 -14.93 -13.71 -10.73
C SER A 266 -13.68 -12.87 -10.42
N ILE A 267 -12.52 -13.39 -10.78
CA ILE A 267 -11.21 -12.75 -10.55
C ILE A 267 -10.59 -12.45 -11.91
N PHE A 268 -10.14 -11.21 -12.07
CA PHE A 268 -9.39 -10.73 -13.23
C PHE A 268 -8.03 -10.22 -12.78
N ILE A 269 -7.00 -10.38 -13.61
CA ILE A 269 -5.67 -9.81 -13.36
C ILE A 269 -5.33 -8.86 -14.49
N ILE A 270 -5.00 -7.61 -14.15
CA ILE A 270 -4.46 -6.64 -15.09
C ILE A 270 -2.97 -6.49 -14.82
N VAL A 271 -2.15 -6.71 -15.85
CA VAL A 271 -0.69 -6.59 -15.77
C VAL A 271 -0.16 -5.48 -16.67
N GLY A 272 0.93 -4.85 -16.25
CA GLY A 272 1.71 -3.94 -17.10
C GLY A 272 2.70 -4.73 -17.95
N ASN A 273 2.52 -4.74 -19.27
CA ASN A 273 3.28 -5.59 -20.20
C ASN A 273 4.77 -5.25 -20.32
N ASN A 274 5.22 -4.08 -19.83
CA ASN A 274 6.63 -3.69 -19.90
C ASN A 274 7.50 -4.23 -18.77
N ASN A 275 6.97 -5.15 -17.96
CA ASN A 275 7.75 -5.98 -17.06
C ASN A 275 7.29 -7.44 -17.19
N PRO A 276 8.08 -8.31 -17.89
CA PRO A 276 7.73 -9.72 -18.09
C PRO A 276 7.51 -10.53 -16.79
N GLU A 277 8.06 -10.07 -15.67
CA GLU A 277 7.86 -10.72 -14.38
C GLU A 277 6.39 -10.70 -13.95
N PHE A 278 5.64 -9.65 -14.30
CA PHE A 278 4.22 -9.53 -13.92
C PHE A 278 3.34 -10.55 -14.63
N GLU A 279 3.61 -10.85 -15.90
CA GLU A 279 2.93 -11.90 -16.64
C GLU A 279 3.22 -13.27 -16.03
N LEU A 280 4.49 -13.57 -15.73
CA LEU A 280 4.88 -14.83 -15.07
C LEU A 280 4.22 -14.99 -13.69
N ILE A 281 4.06 -13.91 -12.94
CA ILE A 281 3.35 -13.94 -11.66
C ILE A 281 1.85 -14.17 -11.89
N ALA A 282 1.23 -13.51 -12.86
CA ALA A 282 -0.19 -13.71 -13.18
C ALA A 282 -0.47 -15.16 -13.59
N ASP A 283 0.40 -15.78 -14.38
CA ASP A 283 0.34 -17.19 -14.74
C ASP A 283 0.36 -18.11 -13.51
N GLN A 284 1.14 -17.77 -12.46
CA GLN A 284 1.09 -18.54 -11.21
C GLN A 284 -0.31 -18.55 -10.60
N TYR A 285 -1.01 -17.41 -10.58
CA TYR A 285 -2.37 -17.32 -10.06
C TYR A 285 -3.34 -18.14 -10.90
N GLN A 286 -3.25 -18.03 -12.23
CA GLN A 286 -4.11 -18.78 -13.16
C GLN A 286 -3.87 -20.31 -13.05
N ASN A 287 -2.65 -20.77 -12.77
CA ASN A 287 -2.37 -22.19 -12.52
C ASN A 287 -3.12 -22.77 -11.30
N TYR A 288 -3.40 -21.94 -10.26
CA TYR A 288 -4.18 -22.34 -9.09
C TYR A 288 -5.68 -22.11 -9.26
N MET A 289 -6.07 -21.13 -10.08
CA MET A 289 -7.46 -20.79 -10.39
C MET A 289 -7.59 -20.54 -11.90
N PRO A 290 -7.83 -21.60 -12.71
CA PRO A 290 -7.86 -21.51 -14.19
C PRO A 290 -8.94 -20.57 -14.76
N SER A 291 -9.93 -20.19 -13.97
CA SER A 291 -10.96 -19.22 -14.35
C SER A 291 -10.50 -17.76 -14.33
N ILE A 292 -9.28 -17.47 -13.86
CA ILE A 292 -8.72 -16.12 -13.89
C ILE A 292 -8.43 -15.70 -15.32
N GLU A 293 -8.95 -14.56 -15.73
CA GLU A 293 -8.62 -13.90 -16.99
C GLU A 293 -7.48 -12.89 -16.76
N ILE A 294 -6.46 -12.92 -17.64
CA ILE A 294 -5.30 -12.05 -17.57
C ILE A 294 -5.33 -11.06 -18.73
N ILE A 295 -5.24 -9.78 -18.44
CA ILE A 295 -5.25 -8.68 -19.41
C ILE A 295 -3.95 -7.88 -19.26
N GLY A 296 -3.22 -7.73 -20.36
CA GLY A 296 -2.02 -6.90 -20.40
C GLY A 296 -2.29 -5.51 -20.94
N ILE A 297 -1.73 -4.48 -20.32
CA ILE A 297 -1.77 -3.10 -20.83
C ILE A 297 -0.36 -2.71 -21.26
N ASP A 298 -0.20 -2.45 -22.56
CA ASP A 298 1.09 -2.03 -23.16
C ASP A 298 1.49 -0.63 -22.68
N HIS A 299 2.79 -0.38 -22.69
CA HIS A 299 3.41 0.87 -22.27
C HIS A 299 3.18 1.19 -20.78
N THR A 300 3.02 0.16 -19.96
CA THR A 300 2.86 0.30 -18.51
C THR A 300 3.73 -0.70 -17.75
N LYS A 301 4.09 -0.35 -16.51
CA LYS A 301 4.73 -1.24 -15.52
C LYS A 301 3.78 -1.52 -14.36
N TYR A 302 4.17 -1.09 -13.14
CA TYR A 302 3.48 -1.48 -11.90
C TYR A 302 2.10 -0.83 -11.70
N LEU A 303 1.90 0.38 -12.24
CA LEU A 303 0.70 1.19 -12.02
C LEU A 303 -0.03 1.52 -13.34
N PRO A 304 -0.58 0.53 -14.07
CA PRO A 304 -1.22 0.75 -15.37
C PRO A 304 -2.40 1.74 -15.29
N HIS A 305 -3.12 1.82 -14.18
CA HIS A 305 -4.20 2.77 -13.94
C HIS A 305 -3.74 4.24 -13.82
N ILE A 306 -2.43 4.47 -13.59
CA ILE A 306 -1.84 5.81 -13.59
C ILE A 306 -1.21 6.12 -14.95
N GLU A 307 -0.59 5.13 -15.59
CA GLU A 307 0.17 5.32 -16.84
C GLU A 307 -0.74 5.41 -18.06
N MET A 308 -1.79 4.58 -18.11
CA MET A 308 -2.75 4.51 -19.23
C MET A 308 -4.18 4.48 -18.69
N PRO A 309 -4.64 5.56 -18.01
CA PRO A 309 -5.90 5.58 -17.29
C PRO A 309 -7.12 5.31 -18.17
N GLU A 310 -7.17 5.83 -19.41
CA GLU A 310 -8.29 5.64 -20.32
C GLU A 310 -8.44 4.15 -20.71
N LYS A 311 -7.33 3.50 -21.07
CA LYS A 311 -7.33 2.06 -21.39
C LYS A 311 -7.69 1.21 -20.19
N PHE A 312 -7.19 1.61 -19.01
CA PHE A 312 -7.51 0.90 -17.77
C PHE A 312 -9.00 0.97 -17.45
N VAL A 313 -9.61 2.16 -17.55
CA VAL A 313 -11.06 2.36 -17.32
C VAL A 313 -11.87 1.56 -18.34
N GLU A 314 -11.52 1.56 -19.63
CA GLU A 314 -12.16 0.74 -20.66
C GLU A 314 -12.17 -0.74 -20.28
N GLN A 315 -11.04 -1.29 -19.79
CA GLN A 315 -11.00 -2.68 -19.32
C GLN A 315 -11.88 -2.92 -18.10
N VAL A 316 -11.90 -1.99 -17.13
CA VAL A 316 -12.79 -2.10 -15.96
C VAL A 316 -14.26 -2.12 -16.37
N GLU A 317 -14.66 -1.26 -17.31
CA GLU A 317 -16.04 -1.21 -17.82
C GLU A 317 -16.44 -2.52 -18.50
N ILE A 318 -15.54 -3.13 -19.28
CA ILE A 318 -15.77 -4.44 -19.92
C ILE A 318 -15.88 -5.54 -18.87
N LEU A 319 -14.91 -5.64 -17.95
CA LEU A 319 -14.82 -6.72 -16.96
C LEU A 319 -15.94 -6.66 -15.90
N PHE A 320 -16.42 -5.47 -15.62
CA PHE A 320 -17.50 -5.25 -14.66
C PHE A 320 -18.88 -5.06 -15.34
N ASP A 321 -19.00 -5.29 -16.65
CA ASP A 321 -20.26 -5.14 -17.43
C ASP A 321 -21.02 -3.83 -17.12
N ILE A 322 -20.27 -2.72 -16.95
CA ILE A 322 -20.83 -1.46 -16.46
C ILE A 322 -21.84 -0.91 -17.49
N ASN A 323 -21.54 -1.02 -18.78
CA ASN A 323 -22.36 -0.48 -19.86
C ASN A 323 -23.60 -1.34 -20.19
N ASN A 324 -23.61 -2.64 -19.85
CA ASN A 324 -24.75 -3.52 -20.11
C ASN A 324 -25.88 -3.39 -19.08
N SER A 325 -25.59 -2.81 -17.92
CA SER A 325 -26.61 -2.63 -16.85
C SER A 325 -27.58 -1.47 -17.11
N GLU A 326 -27.26 -0.53 -18.00
CA GLU A 326 -28.18 0.55 -18.39
C GLU A 326 -29.27 0.09 -19.39
N GLU A 327 -28.99 -0.89 -20.25
CA GLU A 327 -29.97 -1.41 -21.21
C GLU A 327 -31.06 -2.29 -20.56
N LEU A 328 -30.83 -2.84 -19.35
CA LEU A 328 -31.78 -3.68 -18.63
C LEU A 328 -32.68 -2.91 -17.66
N SER A 329 -32.46 -1.59 -17.50
CA SER A 329 -33.24 -0.74 -16.59
C SER A 329 -34.20 0.23 -17.31
N THR A 330 -34.31 0.14 -18.63
CA THR A 330 -35.26 0.86 -19.48
C THR A 330 -36.33 -0.08 -20.00
#